data_56f24112e9688a85b9a3a4293fd1aa67
#
_entry.id   56f24112e9688a85b9a3a4293fd1aa67
#
_cell.length_a   1.000
_cell.length_b   1.000
_cell.length_c   1.000
_cell.angle_alpha   90.00
_cell.angle_beta   90.00
_cell.angle_gamma   90.00
#
_symmetry.space_group_name_H-M   'P 1'
#
loop_
_entity.id
_entity.type
_entity.pdbx_description
1 polymer ?
#
loop_
_entity_poly.entity_id
_entity_poly.type
_entity_poly.pdbx_seq_one_letter_code
_entity_poly.pdbx_strand_id
1 'polypeptide(L)'
;MQVLVATAKPRLLAAVRRQATPETIAGLIRGSGVWNLMKARNIQSTGHNAVVYHDETGRDLMHSPGGIPVDIGAEILERFASDDQLICTETPGGRFISALHVGPVEQLHEAYDAILGAVRGEGLKLAGPYWEFYGHWTDDPAAFETTVSYSLRD
;
A
#
# COMPACT_ATOMS: atom_id res chain seq x y z
N MET A 1 -11.44 -16.49 0.80
CA MET A 1 -11.36 -15.05 0.54
C MET A 1 -11.42 -14.80 -0.95
N GLN A 2 -12.27 -13.88 -1.36
CA GLN A 2 -12.50 -13.57 -2.76
C GLN A 2 -11.45 -12.59 -3.28
N VAL A 3 -10.92 -12.84 -4.48
CA VAL A 3 -10.00 -11.93 -5.18
C VAL A 3 -10.69 -11.31 -6.39
N LEU A 4 -10.24 -10.09 -6.73
CA LEU A 4 -10.77 -9.32 -7.85
C LEU A 4 -9.64 -8.94 -8.79
N VAL A 5 -9.81 -9.19 -10.09
CA VAL A 5 -8.92 -8.67 -11.14
C VAL A 5 -9.65 -7.55 -11.86
N ALA A 6 -9.03 -6.38 -11.93
CA ALA A 6 -9.66 -5.21 -12.52
C ALA A 6 -8.58 -4.22 -13.00
N THR A 7 -9.02 -3.07 -13.51
CA THR A 7 -8.16 -1.96 -13.89
C THR A 7 -8.46 -0.77 -12.97
N ALA A 8 -7.41 -0.15 -12.45
CA ALA A 8 -7.52 0.98 -11.53
C ALA A 8 -6.93 2.24 -12.11
N LYS A 9 -7.52 3.37 -11.73
CA LYS A 9 -6.89 4.68 -11.89
C LYS A 9 -5.96 4.91 -10.69
N PRO A 10 -4.81 5.59 -10.88
CA PRO A 10 -3.96 5.95 -9.76
C PRO A 10 -4.71 6.81 -8.74
N ARG A 11 -4.44 6.57 -7.46
CA ARG A 11 -4.97 7.39 -6.36
C ARG A 11 -3.86 8.28 -5.84
N LEU A 12 -4.17 9.55 -5.61
CA LEU A 12 -3.19 10.57 -5.24
C LEU A 12 -2.82 10.44 -3.77
N LEU A 13 -1.51 10.45 -3.47
CA LEU A 13 -0.99 10.28 -2.12
C LEU A 13 -0.02 11.40 -1.74
N ALA A 14 -0.06 11.77 -0.45
CA ALA A 14 1.06 12.39 0.23
C ALA A 14 1.81 11.31 0.97
N ALA A 15 3.13 11.22 0.81
CA ALA A 15 3.88 10.10 1.36
C ALA A 15 5.29 10.49 1.78
N VAL A 16 5.84 9.71 2.72
CA VAL A 16 7.26 9.67 3.00
C VAL A 16 7.82 8.39 2.38
N ARG A 17 8.97 8.50 1.69
CA ARG A 17 9.61 7.32 1.07
C ARG A 17 10.76 6.86 1.94
N ARG A 18 10.76 5.57 2.24
CA ARG A 18 11.78 4.94 3.09
C ARG A 18 12.23 3.62 2.48
N GLN A 19 13.50 3.29 2.70
CA GLN A 19 14.01 1.94 2.43
C GLN A 19 13.58 1.06 3.60
N ALA A 20 12.78 0.03 3.34
CA ALA A 20 12.21 -0.82 4.39
C ALA A 20 12.62 -2.28 4.25
N THR A 21 12.79 -2.94 5.37
CA THR A 21 12.99 -4.39 5.47
C THR A 21 11.84 -4.99 6.28
N PRO A 22 11.69 -6.33 6.31
CA PRO A 22 10.66 -6.94 7.15
C PRO A 22 10.76 -6.54 8.63
N GLU A 23 11.99 -6.32 9.11
CA GLU A 23 12.23 -5.96 10.50
C GLU A 23 11.91 -4.49 10.80
N THR A 24 12.01 -3.61 9.80
CA THR A 24 11.87 -2.16 10.01
C THR A 24 10.52 -1.61 9.63
N ILE A 25 9.75 -2.31 8.78
CA ILE A 25 8.53 -1.74 8.16
C ILE A 25 7.50 -1.27 9.19
N ALA A 26 7.22 -2.05 10.21
CA ALA A 26 6.21 -1.67 11.20
C ALA A 26 6.58 -0.39 11.94
N GLY A 27 7.86 -0.26 12.33
CA GLY A 27 8.36 0.94 13.00
C GLY A 27 8.35 2.17 12.09
N LEU A 28 8.68 1.98 10.80
CA LEU A 28 8.65 3.06 9.82
C LEU A 28 7.22 3.57 9.60
N ILE A 29 6.24 2.67 9.54
CA ILE A 29 4.83 3.06 9.40
C ILE A 29 4.37 3.86 10.61
N ARG A 30 4.63 3.36 11.83
CA ARG A 30 4.23 4.05 13.07
C ARG A 30 4.93 5.40 13.24
N GLY A 31 6.19 5.49 12.84
CA GLY A 31 7.01 6.69 13.01
C GLY A 31 7.09 7.60 11.80
N SER A 32 6.24 7.41 10.78
CA SER A 32 6.37 8.13 9.51
C SER A 32 6.20 9.64 9.63
N GLY A 33 5.33 10.10 10.54
CA GLY A 33 5.06 11.53 10.71
C GLY A 33 4.24 12.15 9.58
N VAL A 34 3.69 11.36 8.67
CA VAL A 34 2.97 11.84 7.47
C VAL A 34 1.85 12.81 7.84
N TRP A 35 1.01 12.47 8.81
CA TRP A 35 -0.14 13.30 9.18
C TRP A 35 0.27 14.66 9.73
N ASN A 36 1.35 14.70 10.54
CA ASN A 36 1.88 15.97 11.05
C ASN A 36 2.45 16.82 9.91
N LEU A 37 3.17 16.22 8.97
CA LEU A 37 3.70 16.91 7.80
C LEU A 37 2.58 17.48 6.93
N MET A 38 1.53 16.70 6.70
CA MET A 38 0.35 17.13 5.95
C MET A 38 -0.35 18.29 6.64
N LYS A 39 -0.55 18.19 7.95
CA LYS A 39 -1.18 19.26 8.73
C LYS A 39 -0.40 20.58 8.65
N ALA A 40 0.92 20.51 8.78
CA ALA A 40 1.77 21.67 8.68
C ALA A 40 1.71 22.37 7.31
N ARG A 41 1.34 21.63 6.27
CA ARG A 41 1.26 22.11 4.88
C ARG A 41 -0.18 22.34 4.40
N ASN A 42 -1.16 22.21 5.28
CA ASN A 42 -2.60 22.32 4.95
C ASN A 42 -3.04 21.37 3.84
N ILE A 43 -2.49 20.18 3.81
CA ILE A 43 -2.87 19.14 2.85
C ILE A 43 -4.05 18.34 3.41
N GLN A 44 -5.14 18.30 2.66
CA GLN A 44 -6.35 17.61 3.07
C GLN A 44 -6.36 16.16 2.58
N SER A 45 -6.77 15.26 3.47
CA SER A 45 -6.85 13.84 3.21
C SER A 45 -8.30 13.38 3.05
N THR A 46 -8.49 12.25 2.35
CA THR A 46 -9.76 11.53 2.32
C THR A 46 -10.02 10.74 3.60
N GLY A 47 -9.03 10.59 4.48
CA GLY A 47 -9.10 9.78 5.69
C GLY A 47 -8.51 8.37 5.52
N HIS A 48 -8.05 8.01 4.32
CA HIS A 48 -7.46 6.70 4.04
C HIS A 48 -5.94 6.77 4.03
N ASN A 49 -5.31 5.87 4.78
CA ASN A 49 -3.87 5.65 4.72
C ASN A 49 -3.54 4.61 3.65
N ALA A 50 -2.32 4.65 3.14
CA ALA A 50 -1.85 3.69 2.16
C ALA A 50 -0.35 3.46 2.31
N VAL A 51 0.08 2.24 1.98
CA VAL A 51 1.50 1.87 1.92
C VAL A 51 1.75 1.24 0.57
N VAL A 52 2.67 1.80 -0.21
CA VAL A 52 3.02 1.30 -1.54
C VAL A 52 4.43 0.72 -1.50
N TYR A 53 4.54 -0.55 -1.85
CA TYR A 53 5.80 -1.29 -1.90
C TYR A 53 6.32 -1.29 -3.33
N HIS A 54 7.47 -0.63 -3.56
CA HIS A 54 8.08 -0.52 -4.88
C HIS A 54 9.03 -1.70 -5.12
N ASP A 55 8.44 -2.84 -5.42
CA ASP A 55 9.20 -4.05 -5.69
C ASP A 55 9.46 -4.20 -7.20
N GLU A 56 10.59 -3.71 -7.66
CA GLU A 56 10.96 -3.76 -9.08
C GLU A 56 11.48 -5.13 -9.52
N THR A 57 11.84 -6.00 -8.57
CA THR A 57 12.49 -7.28 -8.89
C THR A 57 11.50 -8.44 -8.94
N GLY A 58 10.24 -8.22 -8.57
CA GLY A 58 9.25 -9.27 -8.41
C GLY A 58 9.45 -10.11 -7.16
N ARG A 59 10.32 -9.65 -6.25
CA ARG A 59 10.50 -10.22 -4.93
C ARG A 59 9.83 -9.30 -3.93
N ASP A 60 9.01 -9.85 -3.07
CA ASP A 60 8.35 -9.05 -2.04
C ASP A 60 9.34 -8.59 -0.96
N LEU A 61 8.84 -7.79 -0.01
CA LEU A 61 9.65 -7.28 1.09
C LEU A 61 10.36 -8.40 1.85
N MET A 62 9.71 -9.55 2.04
CA MET A 62 10.25 -10.68 2.80
C MET A 62 11.45 -11.35 2.11
N HIS A 63 11.57 -11.20 0.79
CA HIS A 63 12.58 -11.88 -0.02
C HIS A 63 13.61 -10.92 -0.63
N SER A 64 13.67 -9.68 -0.16
CA SER A 64 14.60 -8.66 -0.64
C SER A 64 15.60 -8.30 0.46
N PRO A 65 16.80 -8.88 0.48
CA PRO A 65 17.72 -8.76 1.62
C PRO A 65 18.13 -7.33 1.98
N GLY A 66 18.24 -6.45 1.02
CA GLY A 66 18.55 -5.02 1.26
C GLY A 66 17.30 -4.18 1.51
N GLY A 67 16.13 -4.80 1.52
CA GLY A 67 14.86 -4.10 1.57
C GLY A 67 14.44 -3.52 0.23
N ILE A 68 13.32 -2.82 0.24
CA ILE A 68 12.76 -2.15 -0.93
C ILE A 68 12.30 -0.74 -0.57
N PRO A 69 12.20 0.17 -1.55
CA PRO A 69 11.58 1.48 -1.30
C PRO A 69 10.10 1.30 -1.00
N VAL A 70 9.63 2.00 0.00
CA VAL A 70 8.22 1.97 0.42
C VAL A 70 7.74 3.39 0.61
N ASP A 71 6.57 3.71 0.05
CA ASP A 71 5.89 4.97 0.29
C ASP A 71 4.84 4.77 1.36
N ILE A 72 4.96 5.51 2.45
CA ILE A 72 4.03 5.47 3.57
C ILE A 72 3.27 6.79 3.56
N GLY A 73 1.95 6.73 3.39
CA GLY A 73 1.22 7.94 3.19
C GLY A 73 -0.28 7.87 3.42
N ALA A 74 -0.94 8.88 2.88
CA ALA A 74 -2.38 9.02 2.95
C ALA A 74 -2.91 9.53 1.62
N GLU A 75 -4.11 9.10 1.26
CA GLU A 75 -4.79 9.62 0.08
C GLU A 75 -5.20 11.07 0.30
N ILE A 76 -4.95 11.90 -0.70
CA ILE A 76 -5.19 13.34 -0.63
C ILE A 76 -6.12 13.81 -1.76
N LEU A 77 -6.68 15.00 -1.60
CA LEU A 77 -7.66 15.56 -2.53
C LEU A 77 -7.00 16.31 -3.69
N GLU A 78 -5.85 16.96 -3.45
CA GLU A 78 -5.20 17.81 -4.45
C GLU A 78 -3.70 17.60 -4.46
N ARG A 79 -3.08 17.77 -5.63
CA ARG A 79 -1.63 17.72 -5.78
C ARG A 79 -0.97 18.89 -5.03
N PHE A 80 0.25 18.64 -4.60
CA PHE A 80 1.09 19.65 -3.97
C PHE A 80 2.54 19.49 -4.46
N ALA A 81 3.36 20.52 -4.24
CA ALA A 81 4.77 20.46 -4.60
C ALA A 81 5.55 19.58 -3.60
N SER A 82 6.20 18.55 -4.11
CA SER A 82 7.05 17.69 -3.29
C SER A 82 8.27 18.45 -2.76
N ASP A 83 8.70 18.10 -1.55
CA ASP A 83 9.95 18.57 -0.98
C ASP A 83 10.78 17.38 -0.47
N ASP A 84 11.84 17.63 0.28
CA ASP A 84 12.70 16.58 0.81
C ASP A 84 12.11 15.76 1.95
N GLN A 85 10.99 16.19 2.51
CA GLN A 85 10.31 15.52 3.62
C GLN A 85 9.04 14.78 3.19
N LEU A 86 8.28 15.34 2.25
CA LEU A 86 6.99 14.84 1.84
C LEU A 86 6.84 14.89 0.32
N ILE A 87 6.51 13.77 -0.29
CA ILE A 87 6.33 13.69 -1.74
C ILE A 87 4.86 13.56 -2.10
N CYS A 88 4.49 14.14 -3.25
CA CYS A 88 3.23 13.92 -3.90
C CYS A 88 3.43 12.78 -4.89
N THR A 89 2.71 11.68 -4.70
CA THR A 89 2.86 10.47 -5.50
C THR A 89 1.50 9.83 -5.73
N GLU A 90 1.48 8.63 -6.28
CA GLU A 90 0.25 7.94 -6.62
C GLU A 90 0.38 6.44 -6.35
N THR A 91 -0.76 5.78 -6.12
CA THR A 91 -0.80 4.32 -6.19
C THR A 91 -0.60 3.90 -7.64
N PRO A 92 -0.12 2.66 -7.89
CA PRO A 92 -0.01 2.17 -9.26
C PRO A 92 -1.35 2.18 -9.99
N GLY A 93 -1.33 2.59 -11.25
CA GLY A 93 -2.48 2.47 -12.15
C GLY A 93 -2.38 1.23 -13.02
N GLY A 94 -3.46 0.91 -13.72
CA GLY A 94 -3.49 -0.19 -14.66
C GLY A 94 -4.12 -1.45 -14.08
N ARG A 95 -3.79 -2.60 -14.67
CA ARG A 95 -4.37 -3.89 -14.28
C ARG A 95 -3.82 -4.35 -12.93
N PHE A 96 -4.69 -4.85 -12.08
CA PHE A 96 -4.31 -5.30 -10.74
C PHE A 96 -5.18 -6.46 -10.27
N ILE A 97 -4.69 -7.16 -9.25
CA ILE A 97 -5.44 -8.16 -8.50
C ILE A 97 -5.48 -7.75 -7.04
N SER A 98 -6.64 -7.84 -6.41
CA SER A 98 -6.81 -7.40 -5.03
C SER A 98 -7.67 -8.35 -4.22
N ALA A 99 -7.55 -8.23 -2.90
CA ALA A 99 -8.40 -8.88 -1.92
C ALA A 99 -8.69 -7.92 -0.78
N LEU A 100 -9.94 -7.90 -0.32
CA LEU A 100 -10.35 -7.14 0.85
C LEU A 100 -10.22 -8.03 2.09
N HIS A 101 -9.44 -7.57 3.04
CA HIS A 101 -9.34 -8.19 4.36
C HIS A 101 -10.17 -7.38 5.35
N VAL A 102 -11.07 -8.06 6.06
CA VAL A 102 -11.85 -7.46 7.15
C VAL A 102 -11.43 -8.13 8.44
N GLY A 103 -10.83 -7.37 9.35
CA GLY A 103 -10.32 -7.88 10.60
C GLY A 103 -8.99 -7.29 11.02
N PRO A 104 -8.36 -7.82 12.07
CA PRO A 104 -7.09 -7.31 12.58
C PRO A 104 -5.98 -7.40 11.54
N VAL A 105 -5.11 -6.37 11.52
CA VAL A 105 -3.99 -6.31 10.57
C VAL A 105 -2.97 -7.45 10.79
N GLU A 106 -2.94 -8.04 11.97
CA GLU A 106 -2.09 -9.18 12.28
C GLU A 106 -2.46 -10.42 11.43
N GLN A 107 -3.67 -10.44 10.88
CA GLN A 107 -4.17 -11.53 10.03
C GLN A 107 -4.15 -11.16 8.54
N LEU A 108 -3.52 -10.05 8.18
CA LEU A 108 -3.49 -9.56 6.79
C LEU A 108 -2.83 -10.54 5.82
N HIS A 109 -1.98 -11.44 6.32
CA HIS A 109 -1.36 -12.48 5.52
C HIS A 109 -2.38 -13.35 4.76
N GLU A 110 -3.61 -13.47 5.27
CA GLU A 110 -4.67 -14.23 4.61
C GLU A 110 -5.02 -13.63 3.24
N ALA A 111 -5.06 -12.29 3.14
CA ALA A 111 -5.29 -11.61 1.88
C ALA A 111 -4.11 -11.80 0.90
N TYR A 112 -2.89 -11.71 1.39
CA TYR A 112 -1.69 -11.96 0.59
C TYR A 112 -1.68 -13.38 0.05
N ASP A 113 -1.98 -14.37 0.88
CA ASP A 113 -2.01 -15.77 0.49
C ASP A 113 -3.09 -16.04 -0.58
N ALA A 114 -4.26 -15.43 -0.43
CA ALA A 114 -5.34 -15.57 -1.39
C ALA A 114 -4.95 -15.01 -2.76
N ILE A 115 -4.33 -13.83 -2.80
CA ILE A 115 -3.88 -13.21 -4.04
C ILE A 115 -2.80 -14.04 -4.72
N LEU A 116 -1.75 -14.41 -3.98
CA LEU A 116 -0.63 -15.17 -4.54
C LEU A 116 -1.05 -16.58 -4.98
N GLY A 117 -2.01 -17.19 -4.28
CA GLY A 117 -2.62 -18.45 -4.69
C GLY A 117 -3.37 -18.33 -6.02
N ALA A 118 -4.15 -17.26 -6.19
CA ALA A 118 -4.88 -17.00 -7.44
C ALA A 118 -3.90 -16.69 -8.59
N VAL A 119 -2.84 -15.92 -8.33
CA VAL A 119 -1.82 -15.63 -9.33
C VAL A 119 -1.19 -16.91 -9.85
N ARG A 120 -0.81 -17.82 -8.97
CA ARG A 120 -0.25 -19.11 -9.38
C ARG A 120 -1.26 -19.98 -10.11
N GLY A 121 -2.48 -20.06 -9.59
CA GLY A 121 -3.52 -20.92 -10.15
C GLY A 121 -4.01 -20.50 -11.52
N GLU A 122 -4.03 -19.19 -11.80
CA GLU A 122 -4.52 -18.63 -13.05
C GLU A 122 -3.39 -18.24 -14.01
N GLY A 123 -2.14 -18.44 -13.63
CA GLY A 123 -0.99 -18.11 -14.47
C GLY A 123 -0.82 -16.62 -14.72
N LEU A 124 -1.23 -15.78 -13.78
CA LEU A 124 -1.06 -14.33 -13.88
C LEU A 124 0.38 -13.95 -13.61
N LYS A 125 0.80 -12.80 -14.14
CA LYS A 125 2.16 -12.30 -13.97
C LYS A 125 2.16 -10.99 -13.21
N LEU A 126 2.89 -10.96 -12.10
CA LEU A 126 3.05 -9.76 -11.29
C LEU A 126 3.98 -8.77 -11.99
N ALA A 127 3.65 -7.48 -11.91
CA ALA A 127 4.48 -6.41 -12.47
C ALA A 127 5.53 -5.91 -11.48
N GLY A 128 5.39 -6.23 -10.19
CA GLY A 128 6.29 -5.83 -9.13
C GLY A 128 5.60 -5.05 -8.01
N PRO A 129 5.15 -3.82 -8.24
CA PRO A 129 4.56 -3.02 -7.17
C PRO A 129 3.31 -3.67 -6.57
N TYR A 130 3.18 -3.52 -5.24
CA TYR A 130 1.98 -3.93 -4.53
C TYR A 130 1.70 -2.91 -3.43
N TRP A 131 0.45 -2.84 -2.97
CA TRP A 131 0.09 -1.83 -1.99
C TRP A 131 -1.04 -2.29 -1.08
N GLU A 132 -1.10 -1.64 0.08
CA GLU A 132 -2.17 -1.78 1.06
C GLU A 132 -2.89 -0.45 1.15
N PHE A 133 -4.21 -0.50 1.09
CA PHE A 133 -5.06 0.67 1.22
C PHE A 133 -6.00 0.43 2.39
N TYR A 134 -5.87 1.28 3.42
CA TYR A 134 -6.57 1.06 4.68
C TYR A 134 -7.89 1.79 4.71
N GLY A 135 -8.91 1.12 5.28
CA GLY A 135 -10.21 1.72 5.53
C GLY A 135 -10.16 2.79 6.61
N HIS A 136 -11.29 3.43 6.84
CA HIS A 136 -11.40 4.42 7.91
C HIS A 136 -11.17 3.76 9.27
N TRP A 137 -10.63 4.55 10.20
CA TRP A 137 -10.40 4.07 11.56
C TRP A 137 -11.73 3.59 12.19
N THR A 138 -11.64 2.51 12.96
CA THR A 138 -12.77 1.97 13.71
C THR A 138 -12.31 1.51 15.09
N ASP A 139 -13.19 1.61 16.09
CA ASP A 139 -12.92 1.12 17.46
C ASP A 139 -12.84 -0.40 17.53
N ASP A 140 -13.46 -1.09 16.58
CA ASP A 140 -13.49 -2.55 16.55
C ASP A 140 -12.48 -3.08 15.54
N PRO A 141 -11.35 -3.65 15.98
CA PRO A 141 -10.36 -4.21 15.07
C PRO A 141 -10.93 -5.30 14.14
N ALA A 142 -11.96 -6.01 14.58
CA ALA A 142 -12.59 -7.05 13.75
C ALA A 142 -13.35 -6.46 12.55
N ALA A 143 -13.68 -5.17 12.58
CA ALA A 143 -14.37 -4.47 11.48
C ALA A 143 -13.43 -3.66 10.60
N PHE A 144 -12.13 -3.62 10.91
CA PHE A 144 -11.17 -2.84 10.14
C PHE A 144 -10.95 -3.45 8.75
N GLU A 145 -10.96 -2.61 7.72
CA GLU A 145 -10.81 -3.04 6.34
C GLU A 145 -9.44 -2.66 5.79
N THR A 146 -8.80 -3.61 5.11
CA THR A 146 -7.55 -3.39 4.38
C THR A 146 -7.67 -4.04 3.02
N THR A 147 -7.47 -3.27 1.96
CA THR A 147 -7.40 -3.82 0.61
C THR A 147 -5.95 -4.01 0.23
N VAL A 148 -5.58 -5.24 -0.09
CA VAL A 148 -4.25 -5.57 -0.62
C VAL A 148 -4.37 -5.69 -2.13
N SER A 149 -3.43 -5.09 -2.85
CA SER A 149 -3.45 -5.09 -4.32
C SER A 149 -2.05 -5.32 -4.87
N TYR A 150 -1.96 -6.05 -5.97
CA TYR A 150 -0.72 -6.26 -6.72
C TYR A 150 -0.92 -5.82 -8.15
N SER A 151 0.04 -5.05 -8.69
CA SER A 151 0.07 -4.73 -10.11
C SER A 151 0.30 -5.99 -10.94
N LEU A 152 -0.42 -6.11 -12.05
CA LEU A 152 -0.28 -7.21 -12.99
C LEU A 152 0.32 -6.71 -14.29
N ARG A 153 1.13 -7.57 -14.93
CA ARG A 153 1.57 -7.35 -16.31
C ARG A 153 0.43 -7.65 -17.27
N ASP A 154 0.44 -6.94 -18.36
CA ASP A 154 -0.51 -7.18 -19.47
C ASP A 154 -0.25 -8.50 -20.19
#